data_02e3ced5785419811aa9ac7d16f0b3c8
#
_entry.id   02e3ced5785419811aa9ac7d16f0b3c8
#
_cell.length_a   1.000
_cell.length_b   1.000
_cell.length_c   1.000
_cell.angle_alpha   90.00
_cell.angle_beta   90.00
_cell.angle_gamma   90.00
#
_symmetry.space_group_name_H-M   'P 1'
#
loop_
_entity.id
_entity.type
_entity.pdbx_description
1 polymer ?
#
loop_
_entity_poly.entity_id
_entity_poly.type
_entity_poly.pdbx_seq_one_letter_code
_entity_poly.pdbx_strand_id
1 'polypeptide(L)'
;MTRILLVKSIVKINMFDPKTQRLKDLFFKYPDRIQELENIFNKKTNVYIDYANVKPWATKLGWHIEPKRLKQFLDSFDNINVIKFYNGTLSGDIESEEFMQGVKKFGFDVHTKPVKIMRLSIDVSSIPPNSPDILKDFIRKPLLQKLKIEAIEFLNNQLKQFNKQGVFFIEDLKCNFDVEIGRDMLIDYDKNGIDNFVLWSGDSDFADPVRQLLNDSKKVAVFATARRVSTELGELVNNGLFIFDIQKIRNFICWKKEMESE
;
A
#
# COMPACT_ATOMS: atom_id res chain seq x y z
N MET A 1 -18.36 10.44 -59.83
CA MET A 1 -17.26 9.71 -59.18
C MET A 1 -17.24 10.07 -57.71
N THR A 2 -17.93 9.26 -56.91
CA THR A 2 -18.11 9.52 -55.46
C THR A 2 -17.04 8.73 -54.70
N ARG A 3 -16.08 9.42 -54.07
CA ARG A 3 -15.07 8.81 -53.24
C ARG A 3 -15.70 8.37 -51.91
N ILE A 4 -15.90 7.07 -51.75
CA ILE A 4 -16.24 6.45 -50.48
C ILE A 4 -14.98 6.47 -49.60
N LEU A 5 -14.95 7.36 -48.63
CA LEU A 5 -13.97 7.33 -47.55
C LEU A 5 -14.30 6.13 -46.64
N LEU A 6 -13.53 5.06 -46.79
CA LEU A 6 -13.48 3.95 -45.83
C LEU A 6 -12.83 4.47 -44.54
N VAL A 7 -13.62 4.86 -43.57
CA VAL A 7 -13.17 5.03 -42.18
C VAL A 7 -12.91 3.60 -41.66
N LYS A 8 -11.67 3.18 -41.69
CA LYS A 8 -11.22 2.02 -40.92
C LYS A 8 -11.40 2.37 -39.44
N SER A 9 -12.52 1.96 -38.86
CA SER A 9 -12.66 1.90 -37.41
C SER A 9 -11.64 0.87 -36.92
N ILE A 10 -10.54 1.36 -36.35
CA ILE A 10 -9.64 0.56 -35.54
C ILE A 10 -10.48 0.13 -34.34
N VAL A 11 -10.93 -1.12 -34.34
CA VAL A 11 -11.52 -1.76 -33.17
C VAL A 11 -10.43 -1.72 -32.11
N LYS A 12 -10.48 -0.76 -31.19
CA LYS A 12 -9.61 -0.70 -30.04
C LYS A 12 -10.01 -1.91 -29.18
N ILE A 13 -9.19 -2.94 -29.18
CA ILE A 13 -9.38 -4.07 -28.27
C ILE A 13 -9.24 -3.50 -26.88
N ASN A 14 -10.36 -3.31 -26.19
CA ASN A 14 -10.35 -2.92 -24.79
C ASN A 14 -9.79 -4.10 -24.00
N MET A 15 -8.68 -3.88 -23.29
CA MET A 15 -8.08 -4.87 -22.38
C MET A 15 -8.84 -4.97 -21.05
N PHE A 16 -9.77 -4.07 -20.83
CA PHE A 16 -10.63 -4.04 -19.66
C PHE A 16 -11.97 -4.73 -19.94
N ASP A 17 -12.14 -5.92 -19.35
CA ASP A 17 -13.39 -6.70 -19.36
C ASP A 17 -14.04 -6.67 -17.96
N PRO A 18 -14.99 -5.76 -17.69
CA PRO A 18 -15.54 -5.56 -16.34
C PRO A 18 -16.29 -6.79 -15.83
N LYS A 19 -15.82 -7.40 -14.77
CA LYS A 19 -16.34 -8.65 -14.19
C LYS A 19 -17.66 -8.47 -13.41
N THR A 20 -18.13 -7.24 -13.18
CA THR A 20 -19.40 -6.97 -12.48
C THR A 20 -20.17 -5.84 -13.15
N GLN A 21 -21.52 -5.81 -12.95
CA GLN A 21 -22.33 -4.71 -13.47
C GLN A 21 -21.88 -3.36 -12.94
N ARG A 22 -21.54 -3.26 -11.64
CA ARG A 22 -20.98 -2.05 -11.03
C ARG A 22 -19.73 -1.53 -11.77
N LEU A 23 -18.83 -2.42 -12.16
CA LEU A 23 -17.63 -2.03 -12.91
C LEU A 23 -17.96 -1.57 -14.34
N LYS A 24 -18.97 -2.16 -14.99
CA LYS A 24 -19.47 -1.69 -16.29
C LYS A 24 -20.00 -0.26 -16.18
N ASP A 25 -20.83 0.00 -15.20
CA ASP A 25 -21.42 1.33 -14.99
C ASP A 25 -20.36 2.38 -14.70
N LEU A 26 -19.36 2.04 -13.86
CA LEU A 26 -18.23 2.92 -13.56
C LEU A 26 -17.31 3.13 -14.78
N PHE A 27 -17.10 2.13 -15.60
CA PHE A 27 -16.35 2.25 -16.85
C PHE A 27 -17.00 3.25 -17.80
N PHE A 28 -18.32 3.16 -18.01
CA PHE A 28 -19.05 4.13 -18.81
C PHE A 28 -18.95 5.56 -18.26
N LYS A 29 -18.92 5.69 -16.93
CA LYS A 29 -18.84 7.01 -16.26
C LYS A 29 -17.43 7.61 -16.29
N TYR A 30 -16.37 6.77 -16.27
CA TYR A 30 -14.98 7.20 -16.14
C TYR A 30 -14.05 6.47 -17.14
N PRO A 31 -14.30 6.54 -18.46
CA PRO A 31 -13.52 5.78 -19.45
C PRO A 31 -12.05 6.17 -19.48
N ASP A 32 -11.72 7.46 -19.31
CA ASP A 32 -10.34 7.96 -19.36
C ASP A 32 -9.44 7.35 -18.30
N ARG A 33 -10.02 7.05 -17.11
CA ARG A 33 -9.28 6.43 -16.00
C ARG A 33 -8.87 4.99 -16.34
N ILE A 34 -9.76 4.27 -17.02
CA ILE A 34 -9.48 2.91 -17.47
C ILE A 34 -8.46 2.93 -18.60
N GLN A 35 -8.56 3.86 -19.54
CA GLN A 35 -7.58 3.99 -20.62
C GLN A 35 -6.16 4.27 -20.11
N GLU A 36 -6.01 5.10 -19.06
CA GLU A 36 -4.72 5.34 -18.41
C GLU A 36 -4.13 4.03 -17.86
N LEU A 37 -4.99 3.19 -17.25
CA LEU A 37 -4.59 1.89 -16.70
C LEU A 37 -4.30 0.84 -17.77
N GLU A 38 -5.04 0.82 -18.87
CA GLU A 38 -4.74 -0.07 -20.01
C GLU A 38 -3.32 0.18 -20.57
N ASN A 39 -2.83 1.42 -20.50
CA ASN A 39 -1.45 1.71 -20.89
C ASN A 39 -0.42 1.13 -19.91
N ILE A 40 -0.78 1.01 -18.62
CA ILE A 40 0.06 0.38 -17.61
C ILE A 40 0.03 -1.14 -17.75
N PHE A 41 -1.16 -1.73 -17.93
CA PHE A 41 -1.40 -3.17 -18.03
C PHE A 41 -1.29 -3.72 -19.45
N ASN A 42 -0.54 -3.05 -20.35
CA ASN A 42 -0.51 -3.41 -21.78
C ASN A 42 0.31 -4.66 -22.12
N LYS A 43 0.97 -5.27 -21.15
CA LYS A 43 1.72 -6.52 -21.26
C LYS A 43 1.49 -7.39 -20.03
N LYS A 44 2.10 -8.58 -20.01
CA LYS A 44 2.05 -9.50 -18.86
C LYS A 44 2.51 -8.79 -17.58
N THR A 45 1.59 -8.60 -16.65
CA THR A 45 1.77 -7.77 -15.47
C THR A 45 1.58 -8.57 -14.18
N ASN A 46 2.47 -8.42 -13.22
CA ASN A 46 2.26 -8.84 -11.84
C ASN A 46 1.99 -7.63 -10.96
N VAL A 47 1.08 -7.80 -10.00
CA VAL A 47 0.69 -6.77 -9.02
C VAL A 47 1.12 -7.22 -7.63
N TYR A 48 1.80 -6.34 -6.91
CA TYR A 48 2.32 -6.55 -5.55
C TYR A 48 1.68 -5.55 -4.62
N ILE A 49 0.90 -6.03 -3.64
CA ILE A 49 0.15 -5.18 -2.72
C ILE A 49 0.74 -5.31 -1.32
N ASP A 50 1.48 -4.30 -0.89
CA ASP A 50 1.91 -4.13 0.48
C ASP A 50 0.73 -3.57 1.31
N TYR A 51 -0.13 -4.47 1.80
CA TYR A 51 -1.35 -4.04 2.46
C TYR A 51 -1.09 -3.39 3.82
N ALA A 52 0.00 -3.73 4.49
CA ALA A 52 0.41 -3.09 5.73
C ALA A 52 0.73 -1.60 5.52
N ASN A 53 1.29 -1.23 4.35
CA ASN A 53 1.53 0.15 3.96
C ASN A 53 0.25 0.84 3.44
N VAL A 54 -0.60 0.11 2.72
CA VAL A 54 -1.83 0.64 2.08
C VAL A 54 -2.95 0.89 3.09
N LYS A 55 -3.18 -0.01 4.04
CA LYS A 55 -4.26 0.08 5.03
C LYS A 55 -4.29 1.41 5.80
N PRO A 56 -3.16 1.95 6.30
CA PRO A 56 -3.14 3.24 7.01
C PRO A 56 -3.53 4.45 6.16
N TRP A 57 -3.59 4.32 4.83
CA TRP A 57 -4.00 5.45 3.98
C TRP A 57 -5.46 5.83 4.21
N ALA A 58 -6.31 4.88 4.62
CA ALA A 58 -7.73 5.11 4.89
C ALA A 58 -7.96 6.27 5.87
N THR A 59 -7.20 6.36 6.95
CA THR A 59 -7.31 7.42 7.97
C THR A 59 -7.13 8.84 7.40
N LYS A 60 -6.33 8.98 6.33
CA LYS A 60 -6.07 10.29 5.72
C LYS A 60 -6.93 10.58 4.50
N LEU A 61 -7.44 9.53 3.87
CA LEU A 61 -8.23 9.64 2.66
C LEU A 61 -9.73 9.75 2.95
N GLY A 62 -10.17 9.39 4.17
CA GLY A 62 -11.57 9.28 4.52
C GLY A 62 -12.30 8.09 3.84
N TRP A 63 -11.55 7.17 3.23
CA TRP A 63 -12.07 5.96 2.59
C TRP A 63 -11.02 4.85 2.62
N HIS A 64 -11.45 3.58 2.59
CA HIS A 64 -10.52 2.45 2.56
C HIS A 64 -10.71 1.56 1.33
N ILE A 65 -9.65 0.84 0.99
CA ILE A 65 -9.65 -0.12 -0.10
C ILE A 65 -10.33 -1.40 0.40
N GLU A 66 -11.36 -1.83 -0.32
CA GLU A 66 -12.07 -3.09 -0.05
C GLU A 66 -11.44 -4.19 -0.91
N PRO A 67 -10.81 -5.23 -0.30
CA PRO A 67 -10.06 -6.24 -1.04
C PRO A 67 -10.87 -6.95 -2.13
N LYS A 68 -12.13 -7.29 -1.88
CA LYS A 68 -12.99 -7.93 -2.87
C LYS A 68 -13.19 -7.05 -4.11
N ARG A 69 -13.45 -5.75 -3.90
CA ARG A 69 -13.62 -4.80 -5.02
C ARG A 69 -12.33 -4.55 -5.76
N LEU A 70 -11.22 -4.47 -5.04
CA LEU A 70 -9.90 -4.36 -5.63
C LEU A 70 -9.59 -5.56 -6.51
N LYS A 71 -9.86 -6.79 -6.02
CA LYS A 71 -9.66 -8.01 -6.81
C LYS A 71 -10.52 -8.02 -8.08
N GLN A 72 -11.82 -7.75 -7.96
CA GLN A 72 -12.73 -7.67 -9.09
C GLN A 72 -12.29 -6.64 -10.13
N PHE A 73 -11.77 -5.52 -9.68
CA PHE A 73 -11.27 -4.45 -10.55
C PHE A 73 -10.01 -4.87 -11.29
N LEU A 74 -9.02 -5.43 -10.58
CA LEU A 74 -7.77 -5.89 -11.19
C LEU A 74 -7.99 -7.09 -12.12
N ASP A 75 -8.86 -8.05 -11.78
CA ASP A 75 -9.24 -9.18 -12.63
C ASP A 75 -9.96 -8.78 -13.93
N SER A 76 -10.38 -7.52 -14.04
CA SER A 76 -10.98 -7.00 -15.25
C SER A 76 -9.96 -6.59 -16.32
N PHE A 77 -8.65 -6.70 -16.03
CA PHE A 77 -7.58 -6.46 -17.00
C PHE A 77 -6.94 -7.80 -17.41
N ASP A 78 -7.09 -8.18 -18.68
CA ASP A 78 -6.70 -9.51 -19.18
C ASP A 78 -5.20 -9.82 -19.06
N ASN A 79 -4.35 -8.81 -19.05
CA ASN A 79 -2.88 -8.96 -18.95
C ASN A 79 -2.35 -9.06 -17.51
N ILE A 80 -3.21 -8.93 -16.50
CA ILE A 80 -2.78 -9.18 -15.11
C ILE A 80 -2.65 -10.69 -14.91
N ASN A 81 -1.42 -11.11 -14.62
CA ASN A 81 -1.07 -12.52 -14.48
C ASN A 81 -1.28 -13.00 -13.04
N VAL A 82 -0.71 -12.29 -12.07
CA VAL A 82 -0.82 -12.62 -10.64
C VAL A 82 -1.00 -11.34 -9.82
N ILE A 83 -1.82 -11.43 -8.78
CA ILE A 83 -2.00 -10.37 -7.79
C ILE A 83 -1.56 -10.91 -6.43
N LYS A 84 -0.35 -10.56 -6.01
CA LYS A 84 0.25 -10.94 -4.74
C LYS A 84 -0.16 -9.96 -3.65
N PHE A 85 -0.65 -10.48 -2.55
CA PHE A 85 -1.16 -9.70 -1.42
C PHE A 85 -0.36 -10.01 -0.16
N TYR A 86 0.35 -9.02 0.37
CA TYR A 86 1.23 -9.16 1.52
C TYR A 86 0.63 -8.47 2.74
N ASN A 87 0.41 -9.21 3.82
CA ASN A 87 -0.05 -8.65 5.09
C ASN A 87 0.29 -9.57 6.26
N GLY A 88 0.61 -8.97 7.41
CA GLY A 88 0.85 -9.71 8.65
C GLY A 88 -0.44 -10.30 9.22
N THR A 89 -0.32 -11.46 9.89
CA THR A 89 -1.41 -12.05 10.66
C THR A 89 -1.06 -12.03 12.15
N LEU A 90 -1.93 -11.46 12.95
CA LEU A 90 -1.81 -11.53 14.40
C LEU A 90 -2.37 -12.88 14.87
N SER A 91 -1.49 -13.77 15.31
CA SER A 91 -1.87 -15.11 15.73
C SER A 91 -2.78 -15.07 16.96
N GLY A 92 -3.91 -15.79 16.90
CA GLY A 92 -4.93 -15.80 17.95
C GLY A 92 -5.90 -14.62 17.91
N ASP A 93 -5.74 -13.70 16.96
CA ASP A 93 -6.72 -12.65 16.67
C ASP A 93 -7.65 -13.10 15.55
N ILE A 94 -8.91 -13.38 15.91
CA ILE A 94 -9.91 -13.96 15.00
C ILE A 94 -10.17 -13.03 13.82
N GLU A 95 -10.25 -11.71 14.04
CA GLU A 95 -10.52 -10.74 12.97
C GLU A 95 -9.38 -10.71 11.95
N SER A 96 -8.13 -10.75 12.42
CA SER A 96 -6.95 -10.82 11.56
C SER A 96 -6.92 -12.10 10.72
N GLU A 97 -7.23 -13.23 11.33
CA GLU A 97 -7.23 -14.53 10.65
C GLU A 97 -8.38 -14.63 9.63
N GLU A 98 -9.60 -14.21 10.01
CA GLU A 98 -10.76 -14.19 9.11
C GLU A 98 -10.55 -13.24 7.93
N PHE A 99 -9.96 -12.07 8.17
CA PHE A 99 -9.60 -11.14 7.10
C PHE A 99 -8.69 -11.81 6.06
N MET A 100 -7.61 -12.47 6.50
CA MET A 100 -6.67 -13.12 5.59
C MET A 100 -7.30 -14.31 4.85
N GLN A 101 -8.17 -15.08 5.52
CA GLN A 101 -8.96 -16.12 4.86
C GLN A 101 -9.91 -15.54 3.80
N GLY A 102 -10.55 -14.42 4.10
CA GLY A 102 -11.40 -13.69 3.15
C GLY A 102 -10.63 -13.25 1.91
N VAL A 103 -9.47 -12.63 2.10
CA VAL A 103 -8.58 -12.21 1.00
C VAL A 103 -8.19 -13.40 0.12
N LYS A 104 -7.83 -14.53 0.72
CA LYS A 104 -7.51 -15.76 -0.02
C LYS A 104 -8.70 -16.29 -0.81
N LYS A 105 -9.91 -16.27 -0.23
CA LYS A 105 -11.16 -16.67 -0.92
C LYS A 105 -11.50 -15.79 -2.12
N PHE A 106 -11.07 -14.52 -2.12
CA PHE A 106 -11.25 -13.64 -3.29
C PHE A 106 -10.29 -13.96 -4.44
N GLY A 107 -9.30 -14.85 -4.24
CA GLY A 107 -8.39 -15.32 -5.28
C GLY A 107 -7.10 -14.51 -5.39
N PHE A 108 -6.68 -13.82 -4.35
CA PHE A 108 -5.33 -13.28 -4.27
C PHE A 108 -4.30 -14.39 -4.01
N ASP A 109 -3.09 -14.23 -4.52
CA ASP A 109 -1.92 -14.97 -4.07
C ASP A 109 -1.42 -14.35 -2.74
N VAL A 110 -1.78 -15.00 -1.63
CA VAL A 110 -1.64 -14.44 -0.28
C VAL A 110 -0.33 -14.84 0.35
N HIS A 111 0.46 -13.85 0.73
CA HIS A 111 1.70 -13.98 1.49
C HIS A 111 1.50 -13.41 2.89
N THR A 112 1.64 -14.24 3.91
CA THR A 112 1.47 -13.80 5.31
C THR A 112 2.59 -14.34 6.19
N LYS A 113 2.85 -13.62 7.27
CA LYS A 113 3.73 -14.05 8.37
C LYS A 113 3.21 -13.49 9.69
N PRO A 114 3.57 -14.10 10.84
CA PRO A 114 3.17 -13.60 12.14
C PRO A 114 3.65 -12.16 12.36
N VAL A 115 2.74 -11.32 12.87
CA VAL A 115 3.08 -9.98 13.35
C VAL A 115 3.95 -10.10 14.60
N LYS A 116 5.04 -9.37 14.66
CA LYS A 116 5.90 -9.28 15.84
C LYS A 116 5.33 -8.26 16.80
N ILE A 117 5.11 -8.68 18.04
CA ILE A 117 4.78 -7.78 19.14
C ILE A 117 6.10 -7.28 19.73
N MET A 118 6.34 -5.98 19.60
CA MET A 118 7.48 -5.31 20.20
C MET A 118 7.03 -4.61 21.48
N ARG A 119 7.61 -5.00 22.62
CA ARG A 119 7.34 -4.33 23.89
C ARG A 119 8.31 -3.19 24.06
N LEU A 120 7.78 -1.98 24.13
CA LEU A 120 8.51 -0.77 24.43
C LEU A 120 8.33 -0.46 25.92
N SER A 121 9.44 -0.40 26.67
CA SER A 121 9.40 -0.10 28.10
C SER A 121 8.98 1.36 28.31
N ILE A 122 7.99 1.55 29.17
CA ILE A 122 7.58 2.85 29.72
C ILE A 122 7.86 2.93 31.23
N ASP A 123 8.73 2.06 31.73
CA ASP A 123 9.13 2.06 33.13
C ASP A 123 10.00 3.27 33.47
N VAL A 124 9.42 4.13 34.26
CA VAL A 124 10.05 5.37 34.76
C VAL A 124 10.15 5.38 36.26
N SER A 125 9.90 4.27 36.92
CA SER A 125 9.85 4.19 38.39
C SER A 125 11.15 4.61 39.04
N SER A 126 12.31 4.30 38.46
CA SER A 126 13.64 4.61 38.97
C SER A 126 14.21 5.95 38.50
N ILE A 127 13.49 6.71 37.66
CA ILE A 127 14.03 7.91 37.02
C ILE A 127 13.60 9.17 37.78
N PRO A 128 14.54 10.10 38.03
CA PRO A 128 14.21 11.37 38.68
C PRO A 128 13.16 12.17 37.89
N PRO A 129 12.27 12.92 38.54
CA PRO A 129 11.22 13.69 37.89
C PRO A 129 11.69 14.61 36.76
N ASN A 130 12.89 15.13 36.84
CA ASN A 130 13.44 16.16 35.96
C ASN A 130 14.44 15.57 34.94
N SER A 131 14.39 14.27 34.66
CA SER A 131 15.30 13.66 33.70
C SER A 131 14.71 13.71 32.28
N PRO A 132 15.40 14.30 31.32
CA PRO A 132 14.98 14.28 29.89
C PRO A 132 15.25 12.92 29.25
N ASP A 133 15.99 12.04 29.91
CA ASP A 133 16.52 10.82 29.30
C ASP A 133 15.45 9.77 28.97
N ILE A 134 14.34 9.82 29.69
CA ILE A 134 13.30 8.83 29.60
C ILE A 134 12.56 8.83 28.26
N LEU A 135 12.42 9.99 27.66
CA LEU A 135 11.70 10.12 26.40
C LEU A 135 12.52 9.72 25.18
N LYS A 136 13.80 9.34 25.32
CA LYS A 136 14.66 8.86 24.23
C LYS A 136 14.06 7.65 23.52
N ASP A 137 13.45 6.75 24.26
CA ASP A 137 12.94 5.49 23.74
C ASP A 137 11.66 5.69 22.92
N PHE A 138 10.92 6.77 23.15
CA PHE A 138 9.64 7.08 22.52
C PHE A 138 9.70 8.23 21.52
N ILE A 139 10.57 9.22 21.80
CA ILE A 139 10.65 10.44 21.00
C ILE A 139 12.01 10.51 20.33
N ARG A 140 12.01 10.65 19.01
CA ARG A 140 13.25 10.82 18.24
C ARG A 140 14.02 12.04 18.75
N LYS A 141 15.32 11.91 18.91
CA LYS A 141 16.23 12.95 19.42
C LYS A 141 16.02 14.36 18.85
N PRO A 142 15.78 14.55 17.52
CA PRO A 142 15.51 15.86 16.95
C PRO A 142 14.24 16.52 17.47
N LEU A 143 13.20 15.73 17.80
CA LEU A 143 11.97 16.26 18.38
C LEU A 143 12.15 16.54 19.88
N LEU A 144 12.85 15.66 20.59
CA LEU A 144 13.17 15.85 22.00
C LEU A 144 13.91 17.18 22.24
N GLN A 145 14.84 17.53 21.36
CA GLN A 145 15.58 18.80 21.43
C GLN A 145 14.72 20.05 21.19
N LYS A 146 13.52 19.89 20.61
CA LYS A 146 12.57 20.97 20.36
C LYS A 146 11.52 21.11 21.46
N LEU A 147 11.41 20.13 22.34
CA LEU A 147 10.47 20.19 23.47
C LEU A 147 11.05 21.06 24.60
N LYS A 148 10.18 21.80 25.27
CA LYS A 148 10.52 22.51 26.50
C LYS A 148 10.65 21.50 27.64
N ILE A 149 11.49 21.81 28.63
CA ILE A 149 11.73 20.94 29.78
C ILE A 149 10.42 20.62 30.51
N GLU A 150 9.53 21.59 30.67
CA GLU A 150 8.25 21.43 31.36
C GLU A 150 7.35 20.40 30.63
N ALA A 151 7.43 20.33 29.29
CA ALA A 151 6.70 19.34 28.50
C ALA A 151 7.25 17.92 28.73
N ILE A 152 8.58 17.80 28.88
CA ILE A 152 9.24 16.52 29.15
C ILE A 152 8.89 16.06 30.58
N GLU A 153 8.93 16.94 31.54
CA GLU A 153 8.56 16.67 32.94
C GLU A 153 7.08 16.23 33.03
N PHE A 154 6.20 16.93 32.34
CA PHE A 154 4.79 16.55 32.27
C PHE A 154 4.60 15.12 31.73
N LEU A 155 5.25 14.79 30.61
CA LEU A 155 5.17 13.46 30.00
C LEU A 155 5.73 12.39 30.95
N ASN A 156 6.87 12.65 31.59
CA ASN A 156 7.44 11.74 32.60
C ASN A 156 6.46 11.50 33.78
N ASN A 157 5.79 12.56 34.23
CA ASN A 157 4.78 12.42 35.27
C ASN A 157 3.57 11.59 34.85
N GLN A 158 3.12 11.71 33.58
CA GLN A 158 2.07 10.86 33.03
C GLN A 158 2.50 9.39 32.99
N LEU A 159 3.72 9.10 32.52
CA LEU A 159 4.26 7.74 32.51
C LEU A 159 4.34 7.14 33.92
N LYS A 160 4.73 7.94 34.94
CA LYS A 160 4.69 7.50 36.33
C LYS A 160 3.30 7.12 36.83
N GLN A 161 2.24 7.78 36.34
CA GLN A 161 0.88 7.38 36.69
C GLN A 161 0.52 6.01 36.09
N PHE A 162 0.94 5.74 34.84
CA PHE A 162 0.77 4.41 34.25
C PHE A 162 1.55 3.33 35.02
N ASN A 163 2.80 3.63 35.43
CA ASN A 163 3.59 2.68 36.22
C ASN A 163 2.95 2.39 37.61
N LYS A 164 2.33 3.36 38.25
CA LYS A 164 1.56 3.14 39.47
C LYS A 164 0.35 2.23 39.28
N GLN A 165 -0.20 2.18 38.04
CA GLN A 165 -1.29 1.29 37.67
C GLN A 165 -0.80 -0.09 37.19
N GLY A 166 0.51 -0.35 37.25
CA GLY A 166 1.12 -1.62 36.83
C GLY A 166 1.41 -1.72 35.34
N VAL A 167 1.28 -0.62 34.58
CA VAL A 167 1.58 -0.59 33.16
C VAL A 167 3.02 -0.15 32.93
N PHE A 168 3.92 -1.07 32.60
CA PHE A 168 5.35 -0.83 32.39
C PHE A 168 5.80 -0.97 30.95
N PHE A 169 4.92 -1.40 30.05
CA PHE A 169 5.21 -1.61 28.64
C PHE A 169 4.02 -1.17 27.79
N ILE A 170 4.31 -0.68 26.59
CA ILE A 170 3.33 -0.58 25.49
C ILE A 170 3.73 -1.58 24.43
N GLU A 171 2.73 -2.12 23.71
CA GLU A 171 2.96 -3.05 22.62
C GLU A 171 2.82 -2.34 21.29
N ASP A 172 3.85 -2.46 20.46
CA ASP A 172 3.85 -2.01 19.07
C ASP A 172 3.83 -3.23 18.15
N LEU A 173 2.93 -3.21 17.18
CA LEU A 173 2.75 -4.30 16.23
C LEU A 173 3.56 -4.03 14.97
N LYS A 174 4.57 -4.85 14.70
CA LYS A 174 5.45 -4.68 13.55
C LYS A 174 5.42 -5.88 12.62
N CYS A 175 5.10 -5.62 11.36
CA CYS A 175 5.25 -6.57 10.28
C CYS A 175 5.65 -5.82 9.01
N ASN A 176 6.73 -6.28 8.39
CA ASN A 176 7.31 -5.64 7.22
C ASN A 176 7.58 -6.71 6.15
N PHE A 177 7.16 -6.47 4.92
CA PHE A 177 7.33 -7.39 3.78
C PHE A 177 8.28 -6.86 2.70
N ASP A 178 9.04 -5.79 2.95
CA ASP A 178 9.84 -5.13 1.93
C ASP A 178 10.83 -6.09 1.26
N VAL A 179 11.47 -6.94 2.07
CA VAL A 179 12.43 -7.94 1.57
C VAL A 179 11.72 -9.01 0.73
N GLU A 180 10.58 -9.52 1.19
CA GLU A 180 9.82 -10.55 0.48
C GLU A 180 9.25 -10.02 -0.84
N ILE A 181 8.67 -8.82 -0.83
CA ILE A 181 8.12 -8.19 -2.03
C ILE A 181 9.24 -7.88 -3.03
N GLY A 182 10.33 -7.24 -2.58
CA GLY A 182 11.47 -6.92 -3.44
C GLY A 182 12.09 -8.18 -4.07
N ARG A 183 12.28 -9.23 -3.27
CA ARG A 183 12.76 -10.53 -3.76
C ARG A 183 11.79 -11.13 -4.79
N ASP A 184 10.49 -11.13 -4.52
CA ASP A 184 9.50 -11.73 -5.40
C ASP A 184 9.38 -10.97 -6.72
N MET A 185 9.52 -9.64 -6.72
CA MET A 185 9.61 -8.82 -7.94
C MET A 185 10.80 -9.23 -8.80
N LEU A 186 11.98 -9.41 -8.22
CA LEU A 186 13.20 -9.81 -8.94
C LEU A 186 13.15 -11.27 -9.44
N ILE A 187 12.56 -12.18 -8.67
CA ILE A 187 12.33 -13.56 -9.11
C ILE A 187 11.34 -13.61 -10.28
N ASP A 188 10.25 -12.86 -10.22
CA ASP A 188 9.27 -12.80 -11.30
C ASP A 188 9.86 -12.19 -12.58
N TYR A 189 10.78 -11.23 -12.45
CA TYR A 189 11.55 -10.71 -13.56
C TYR A 189 12.44 -11.78 -14.20
N ASP A 190 13.25 -12.48 -13.40
CA ASP A 190 14.25 -13.41 -13.88
C ASP A 190 13.63 -14.71 -14.44
N LYS A 191 12.65 -15.30 -13.72
CA LYS A 191 12.16 -16.65 -13.99
C LYS A 191 10.82 -16.71 -14.71
N ASN A 192 9.97 -15.71 -14.54
CA ASN A 192 8.57 -15.78 -14.96
C ASN A 192 8.24 -14.94 -16.19
N GLY A 193 9.24 -14.25 -16.76
CA GLY A 193 9.09 -13.47 -17.98
C GLY A 193 8.03 -12.35 -17.85
N ILE A 194 8.00 -11.68 -16.69
CA ILE A 194 7.12 -10.56 -16.46
C ILE A 194 7.71 -9.29 -17.09
N ASP A 195 6.85 -8.53 -17.76
CA ASP A 195 7.24 -7.29 -18.42
C ASP A 195 6.91 -6.04 -17.61
N ASN A 196 5.75 -6.06 -16.95
CA ASN A 196 5.22 -4.93 -16.21
C ASN A 196 5.03 -5.30 -14.74
N PHE A 197 5.44 -4.40 -13.85
CA PHE A 197 5.39 -4.56 -12.41
C PHE A 197 4.55 -3.43 -11.82
N VAL A 198 3.55 -3.77 -11.00
CA VAL A 198 2.71 -2.78 -10.31
C VAL A 198 2.85 -2.98 -8.81
N LEU A 199 3.43 -1.99 -8.15
CA LEU A 199 3.64 -1.98 -6.71
C LEU A 199 2.63 -1.05 -6.02
N TRP A 200 1.85 -1.59 -5.10
CA TRP A 200 0.99 -0.83 -4.20
C TRP A 200 1.72 -0.57 -2.89
N SER A 201 2.60 0.39 -2.90
CA SER A 201 3.32 0.93 -1.75
C SER A 201 3.94 2.26 -2.12
N GLY A 202 4.20 3.10 -1.13
CA GLY A 202 4.94 4.35 -1.30
C GLY A 202 6.27 4.36 -0.55
N ASP A 203 6.69 3.20 -0.03
CA ASP A 203 7.85 3.08 0.84
C ASP A 203 9.18 3.19 0.08
N SER A 204 10.14 3.86 0.70
CA SER A 204 11.51 4.06 0.17
C SER A 204 12.28 2.75 0.02
N ASP A 205 11.99 1.74 0.83
CA ASP A 205 12.70 0.46 0.82
C ASP A 205 12.55 -0.29 -0.50
N PHE A 206 11.56 0.09 -1.33
CA PHE A 206 11.38 -0.44 -2.68
C PHE A 206 12.19 0.30 -3.76
N ALA A 207 12.91 1.38 -3.45
CA ALA A 207 13.60 2.16 -4.46
C ALA A 207 14.67 1.34 -5.21
N ASP A 208 15.39 0.46 -4.51
CA ASP A 208 16.45 -0.35 -5.15
C ASP A 208 15.92 -1.44 -6.10
N PRO A 209 14.96 -2.32 -5.70
CA PRO A 209 14.40 -3.28 -6.64
C PRO A 209 13.68 -2.61 -7.81
N VAL A 210 12.99 -1.46 -7.59
CA VAL A 210 12.37 -0.70 -8.67
C VAL A 210 13.41 -0.14 -9.64
N ARG A 211 14.50 0.44 -9.13
CA ARG A 211 15.63 0.95 -9.96
C ARG A 211 16.23 -0.15 -10.81
N GLN A 212 16.44 -1.34 -10.23
CA GLN A 212 16.98 -2.49 -10.99
C GLN A 212 16.07 -2.86 -12.16
N LEU A 213 14.77 -3.00 -11.92
CA LEU A 213 13.80 -3.33 -12.98
C LEU A 213 13.76 -2.27 -14.09
N LEU A 214 13.81 -0.98 -13.73
CA LEU A 214 13.85 0.11 -14.71
C LEU A 214 15.12 0.09 -15.56
N ASN A 215 16.29 -0.17 -14.94
CA ASN A 215 17.56 -0.31 -15.64
C ASN A 215 17.54 -1.48 -16.63
N ASP A 216 16.83 -2.54 -16.30
CA ASP A 216 16.62 -3.71 -17.17
C ASP A 216 15.47 -3.52 -18.17
N SER A 217 15.07 -2.26 -18.41
CA SER A 217 14.04 -1.87 -19.37
C SER A 217 12.66 -2.48 -19.11
N LYS A 218 12.37 -2.83 -17.85
CA LYS A 218 11.02 -3.24 -17.42
C LYS A 218 10.17 -2.02 -17.12
N LYS A 219 8.85 -2.17 -17.28
CA LYS A 219 7.91 -1.13 -16.87
C LYS A 219 7.53 -1.33 -15.40
N VAL A 220 7.69 -0.28 -14.62
CA VAL A 220 7.25 -0.29 -13.21
C VAL A 220 6.28 0.86 -12.98
N ALA A 221 5.17 0.55 -12.32
CA ALA A 221 4.22 1.55 -11.84
C ALA A 221 4.02 1.41 -10.32
N VAL A 222 4.11 2.54 -9.63
CA VAL A 222 3.78 2.65 -8.20
C VAL A 222 2.37 3.20 -8.07
N PHE A 223 1.50 2.44 -7.39
CA PHE A 223 0.14 2.83 -7.07
C PHE A 223 0.11 3.33 -5.63
N ALA A 224 0.00 4.63 -5.46
CA ALA A 224 -0.01 5.27 -4.16
C ALA A 224 -0.87 6.54 -4.19
N THR A 225 -1.04 7.17 -3.03
CA THR A 225 -1.56 8.55 -3.01
C THR A 225 -0.39 9.51 -3.20
N ALA A 226 -0.60 10.61 -3.91
CA ALA A 226 0.45 11.60 -4.25
C ALA A 226 1.24 12.12 -3.03
N ARG A 227 0.66 12.03 -1.82
CA ARG A 227 1.28 12.48 -0.56
C ARG A 227 1.97 11.36 0.23
N ARG A 228 2.08 10.16 -0.34
CA ARG A 228 2.56 8.94 0.32
C ARG A 228 3.61 8.18 -0.48
N VAL A 229 4.22 8.85 -1.43
CA VAL A 229 5.39 8.34 -2.15
C VAL A 229 6.63 8.93 -1.51
N SER A 230 7.61 8.10 -1.22
CA SER A 230 8.90 8.54 -0.69
C SER A 230 9.67 9.39 -1.73
N THR A 231 10.63 10.16 -1.25
CA THR A 231 11.50 10.98 -2.12
C THR A 231 12.29 10.08 -3.07
N GLU A 232 12.81 8.96 -2.58
CA GLU A 232 13.64 8.01 -3.31
C GLU A 232 12.88 7.38 -4.49
N LEU A 233 11.61 7.00 -4.30
CA LEU A 233 10.74 6.56 -5.40
C LEU A 233 10.37 7.71 -6.34
N GLY A 234 10.13 8.91 -5.79
CA GLY A 234 9.83 10.09 -6.59
C GLY A 234 10.95 10.45 -7.58
N GLU A 235 12.21 10.32 -7.18
CA GLU A 235 13.38 10.57 -8.03
C GLU A 235 13.46 9.60 -9.23
N LEU A 236 12.95 8.36 -9.08
CA LEU A 236 12.96 7.36 -10.15
C LEU A 236 11.98 7.67 -11.30
N VAL A 237 11.11 8.66 -11.17
CA VAL A 237 10.25 9.14 -12.26
C VAL A 237 11.11 9.59 -13.45
N ASN A 238 12.27 10.19 -13.20
CA ASN A 238 13.22 10.58 -14.24
C ASN A 238 13.87 9.37 -14.96
N ASN A 239 13.81 8.18 -14.33
CA ASN A 239 14.27 6.93 -14.88
C ASN A 239 13.15 6.09 -15.52
N GLY A 240 11.93 6.62 -15.61
CA GLY A 240 10.79 5.95 -16.24
C GLY A 240 9.79 5.29 -15.29
N LEU A 241 9.94 5.48 -13.97
CA LEU A 241 8.90 5.06 -13.03
C LEU A 241 7.61 5.85 -13.28
N PHE A 242 6.48 5.12 -13.36
CA PHE A 242 5.17 5.74 -13.42
C PHE A 242 4.51 5.73 -12.05
N ILE A 243 4.07 6.89 -11.56
CA ILE A 243 3.33 6.99 -10.29
C ILE A 243 1.85 7.24 -10.60
N PHE A 244 0.99 6.30 -10.19
CA PHE A 244 -0.45 6.39 -10.35
C PHE A 244 -1.13 6.78 -9.04
N ASP A 245 -1.90 7.88 -9.06
CA ASP A 245 -2.69 8.28 -7.89
C ASP A 245 -3.96 7.43 -7.80
N ILE A 246 -4.02 6.57 -6.78
CA ILE A 246 -5.15 5.66 -6.57
C ILE A 246 -6.47 6.38 -6.27
N GLN A 247 -6.46 7.66 -5.91
CA GLN A 247 -7.68 8.44 -5.75
C GLN A 247 -8.50 8.51 -7.04
N LYS A 248 -7.83 8.43 -8.20
CA LYS A 248 -8.52 8.39 -9.51
C LYS A 248 -9.45 7.19 -9.65
N ILE A 249 -9.16 6.09 -8.97
CA ILE A 249 -9.92 4.81 -9.03
C ILE A 249 -10.67 4.48 -7.75
N ARG A 250 -10.78 5.41 -6.80
CA ARG A 250 -11.45 5.15 -5.51
C ARG A 250 -12.84 4.53 -5.67
N ASN A 251 -13.64 5.00 -6.63
CA ASN A 251 -14.99 4.49 -6.88
C ASN A 251 -15.03 3.02 -7.31
N PHE A 252 -13.93 2.53 -7.89
CA PHE A 252 -13.81 1.15 -8.35
C PHE A 252 -13.42 0.19 -7.22
N ILE A 253 -12.63 0.65 -6.24
CA ILE A 253 -11.93 -0.19 -5.27
C ILE A 253 -12.34 0.00 -3.81
N CYS A 254 -13.04 1.10 -3.46
CA CYS A 254 -13.40 1.37 -2.07
C CYS A 254 -14.81 0.89 -1.70
N TRP A 255 -15.08 0.86 -0.40
CA TRP A 255 -16.39 0.52 0.15
C TRP A 255 -17.39 1.68 -0.06
N LYS A 256 -18.58 1.38 -0.60
CA LYS A 256 -19.58 2.40 -0.95
C LYS A 256 -20.08 3.17 0.29
N LYS A 257 -20.24 2.49 1.41
CA LYS A 257 -20.80 3.08 2.64
C LYS A 257 -19.93 4.19 3.24
N GLU A 258 -18.61 4.12 3.07
CA GLU A 258 -17.69 5.16 3.57
C GLU A 258 -17.64 6.40 2.68
N MET A 259 -18.08 6.24 1.42
CA MET A 259 -18.18 7.37 0.48
C MET A 259 -19.47 8.17 0.64
N GLU A 260 -20.48 7.62 1.34
CA GLU A 260 -21.76 8.25 1.62
C GLU A 260 -21.74 9.03 2.94
N SER A 261 -20.68 8.90 3.75
CA SER A 261 -20.50 9.60 5.03
C SER A 261 -19.70 10.90 4.92
N GLU A 262 -19.33 11.29 3.71
CA GLU A 262 -18.75 12.60 3.36
C GLU A 262 -19.87 13.56 2.88
#